data_9b629a880fe90d5d5854257392bba21c
#
_entry.id   9b629a880fe90d5d5854257392bba21c
#
_cell.length_a   1.000
_cell.length_b   1.000
_cell.length_c   1.000
_cell.angle_alpha   90.00
_cell.angle_beta   90.00
_cell.angle_gamma   90.00
#
_symmetry.space_group_name_H-M   'P 1'
#
loop_
_entity.id
_entity.type
_entity.pdbx_description
1 polymer ?
#
loop_
_entity_poly.entity_id
_entity_poly.type
_entity_poly.pdbx_seq_one_letter_code
_entity_poly.pdbx_strand_id
1 'polypeptide(L)'
;TSAQLIIEAGATLNALGSESDPILFHVEDGDVGSGRWAGLVIRGNGRDSSGGGSLSDSSGTLRYLRIIEAGETIDDYSAALTFENVGEGTVIEYIEVWRPLDDAVSLISGDVNLSNLILYRPGDDAIDWTDGYRGTISHAAIAMKNGGRAIEGDNRDPSEGPSTAMPISAPTVENISVYGGKKSALYLRNGSAGTVVNSVLYN
;
A
#
# COMPACT_ATOMS: atom_id res chain seq x y z
N THR A 1 23.31 -1.24 6.40
CA THR A 1 22.50 -2.32 5.77
C THR A 1 21.07 -2.14 6.20
N SER A 2 20.24 -1.88 5.23
CA SER A 2 18.81 -1.72 5.48
C SER A 2 18.17 -3.05 5.83
N ALA A 3 17.24 -3.05 6.79
CA ALA A 3 16.45 -4.22 7.12
C ALA A 3 15.13 -4.20 6.33
N GLN A 4 14.68 -5.36 5.89
CA GLN A 4 13.35 -5.58 5.30
C GLN A 4 12.70 -6.79 5.96
N LEU A 5 11.41 -6.72 6.23
CA LEU A 5 10.64 -7.88 6.66
C LEU A 5 9.80 -8.38 5.48
N ILE A 6 10.05 -9.61 5.05
CA ILE A 6 9.31 -10.25 3.95
C ILE A 6 8.55 -11.45 4.48
N ILE A 7 7.26 -11.51 4.19
CA ILE A 7 6.38 -12.65 4.42
C ILE A 7 6.11 -13.28 3.07
N GLU A 8 6.69 -14.44 2.82
CA GLU A 8 6.57 -15.13 1.55
C GLU A 8 5.20 -15.79 1.38
N ALA A 9 4.82 -16.02 0.13
CA ALA A 9 3.57 -16.67 -0.25
C ALA A 9 3.38 -18.00 0.48
N GLY A 10 2.21 -18.17 1.10
CA GLY A 10 1.89 -19.33 1.94
C GLY A 10 2.33 -19.22 3.40
N ALA A 11 3.11 -18.21 3.75
CA ALA A 11 3.35 -17.84 5.15
C ALA A 11 2.27 -16.87 5.65
N THR A 12 2.16 -16.72 6.96
CA THR A 12 1.19 -15.79 7.59
C THR A 12 1.86 -14.92 8.63
N LEU A 13 1.49 -13.64 8.65
CA LEU A 13 1.87 -12.70 9.71
C LEU A 13 0.64 -12.32 10.53
N ASN A 14 0.71 -12.56 11.83
CA ASN A 14 -0.29 -12.08 12.78
C ASN A 14 0.34 -11.02 13.69
N ALA A 15 0.12 -9.77 13.35
CA ALA A 15 0.56 -8.60 14.10
C ALA A 15 -0.66 -7.91 14.70
N LEU A 16 -1.01 -8.30 15.91
CA LEU A 16 -2.25 -7.94 16.58
C LEU A 16 -1.98 -6.95 17.72
N GLY A 17 -1.84 -5.68 17.38
CA GLY A 17 -1.79 -4.59 18.35
C GLY A 17 -3.20 -4.22 18.84
N SER A 18 -3.27 -3.15 19.63
CA SER A 18 -4.52 -2.55 20.09
C SER A 18 -4.44 -1.03 20.00
N GLU A 19 -5.57 -0.35 20.12
CA GLU A 19 -5.64 1.12 20.12
C GLU A 19 -4.72 1.74 21.19
N SER A 20 -4.67 1.14 22.38
CA SER A 20 -3.84 1.61 23.50
C SER A 20 -2.40 1.12 23.48
N ASP A 21 -2.11 0.08 22.68
CA ASP A 21 -0.78 -0.55 22.58
C ASP A 21 -0.53 -1.04 21.15
N PRO A 22 -0.29 -0.11 20.21
CA PRO A 22 -0.01 -0.47 18.82
C PRO A 22 1.38 -1.09 18.68
N ILE A 23 1.53 -1.96 17.68
CA ILE A 23 2.83 -2.53 17.33
C ILE A 23 3.61 -1.50 16.51
N LEU A 24 4.85 -1.19 16.91
CA LEU A 24 5.71 -0.25 16.24
C LEU A 24 6.77 -0.98 15.40
N PHE A 25 6.83 -0.64 14.13
CA PHE A 25 7.94 -0.96 13.23
C PHE A 25 8.73 0.31 12.95
N HIS A 26 9.91 0.43 13.55
CA HIS A 26 10.79 1.59 13.40
C HIS A 26 12.24 1.20 13.62
N VAL A 27 13.15 2.09 13.27
CA VAL A 27 14.58 1.94 13.60
C VAL A 27 14.82 2.39 15.04
N GLU A 28 15.66 1.65 15.76
CA GLU A 28 16.07 2.00 17.12
C GLU A 28 16.88 3.32 17.14
N ASP A 29 16.67 4.07 18.18
CA ASP A 29 17.10 5.43 18.53
C ASP A 29 18.24 6.15 17.77
N GLY A 30 17.98 7.43 17.53
CA GLY A 30 18.97 8.48 17.27
C GLY A 30 18.99 9.00 15.85
N ASP A 31 18.55 8.25 14.88
CA ASP A 31 18.50 8.65 13.48
C ASP A 31 17.05 8.87 13.03
N VAL A 32 16.68 10.12 12.87
CA VAL A 32 15.36 10.52 12.37
C VAL A 32 15.45 10.84 10.87
N GLY A 33 14.62 10.22 10.06
CA GLY A 33 14.55 10.48 8.63
C GLY A 33 13.87 9.37 7.86
N SER A 34 13.32 9.68 6.70
CA SER A 34 12.70 8.70 5.82
C SER A 34 13.71 7.70 5.26
N GLY A 35 13.29 6.45 4.98
CA GLY A 35 14.13 5.43 4.36
C GLY A 35 15.19 4.85 5.28
N ARG A 36 14.90 4.72 6.56
CA ARG A 36 15.84 4.14 7.53
C ARG A 36 15.87 2.61 7.50
N TRP A 37 14.85 2.02 6.93
CA TRP A 37 14.71 0.59 6.64
C TRP A 37 13.77 0.40 5.44
N ALA A 38 13.78 -0.79 4.82
CA ALA A 38 13.08 -0.97 3.57
C ALA A 38 11.56 -1.13 3.72
N GLY A 39 11.10 -1.63 4.86
CA GLY A 39 9.67 -1.78 5.10
C GLY A 39 9.22 -3.24 5.22
N LEU A 40 7.91 -3.41 5.11
CA LEU A 40 7.22 -4.70 5.21
C LEU A 40 6.66 -5.09 3.85
N VAL A 41 7.02 -6.27 3.36
CA VAL A 41 6.49 -6.88 2.14
C VAL A 41 5.71 -8.13 2.51
N ILE A 42 4.47 -8.24 2.03
CA ILE A 42 3.63 -9.42 2.17
C ILE A 42 3.29 -9.93 0.78
N ARG A 43 3.69 -11.17 0.50
CA ARG A 43 3.37 -11.91 -0.70
C ARG A 43 2.30 -12.94 -0.41
N GLY A 44 1.28 -13.00 -1.24
CA GLY A 44 0.19 -13.96 -1.12
C GLY A 44 0.08 -14.91 -2.31
N ASN A 45 -0.88 -15.80 -2.22
CA ASN A 45 -1.32 -16.66 -3.33
C ASN A 45 -2.70 -16.21 -3.87
N GLY A 46 -3.03 -14.95 -3.65
CA GLY A 46 -4.21 -14.30 -4.21
C GLY A 46 -4.09 -14.12 -5.72
N ARG A 47 -4.98 -13.32 -6.29
CA ARG A 47 -4.98 -13.06 -7.72
C ARG A 47 -3.66 -12.41 -8.16
N ASP A 48 -3.04 -12.96 -9.18
CA ASP A 48 -1.86 -12.40 -9.85
C ASP A 48 -2.24 -11.60 -11.12
N SER A 49 -1.26 -11.00 -11.76
CA SER A 49 -1.44 -10.19 -12.98
C SER A 49 -1.93 -10.98 -14.19
N SER A 50 -1.99 -12.30 -14.13
CA SER A 50 -2.59 -13.17 -15.16
C SER A 50 -4.03 -13.56 -14.85
N GLY A 51 -4.53 -13.17 -13.66
CA GLY A 51 -5.84 -13.56 -13.14
C GLY A 51 -5.88 -14.93 -12.47
N GLY A 52 -4.71 -15.56 -12.27
CA GLY A 52 -4.56 -16.77 -11.46
C GLY A 52 -4.68 -16.50 -9.97
N GLY A 53 -4.47 -17.53 -9.15
CA GLY A 53 -4.48 -17.45 -7.70
C GLY A 53 -5.86 -17.58 -7.07
N SER A 54 -5.93 -17.41 -5.74
CA SER A 54 -7.14 -17.61 -4.93
C SER A 54 -7.62 -16.30 -4.30
N LEU A 55 -8.85 -15.89 -4.57
CA LEU A 55 -9.45 -14.72 -3.93
C LEU A 55 -9.44 -14.83 -2.40
N SER A 56 -9.71 -16.03 -1.87
CA SER A 56 -9.76 -16.28 -0.43
C SER A 56 -8.40 -16.53 0.23
N ASP A 57 -7.30 -16.30 -0.50
CA ASP A 57 -5.96 -16.37 0.09
C ASP A 57 -5.86 -15.46 1.31
N SER A 58 -5.16 -15.95 2.34
CA SER A 58 -4.95 -15.21 3.57
C SER A 58 -3.49 -15.29 4.01
N SER A 59 -2.85 -14.14 4.03
CA SER A 59 -1.50 -13.94 4.56
C SER A 59 -1.49 -13.49 6.03
N GLY A 60 -2.65 -13.56 6.72
CA GLY A 60 -2.76 -13.29 8.15
C GLY A 60 -3.56 -12.04 8.51
N THR A 61 -3.23 -11.45 9.66
CA THR A 61 -3.94 -10.28 10.20
C THR A 61 -2.95 -9.24 10.70
N LEU A 62 -3.05 -8.01 10.19
CA LEU A 62 -2.32 -6.83 10.64
C LEU A 62 -3.32 -5.83 11.21
N ARG A 63 -3.18 -5.50 12.48
CA ARG A 63 -4.08 -4.59 13.15
C ARG A 63 -3.35 -3.72 14.17
N TYR A 64 -3.66 -2.41 14.16
CA TYR A 64 -3.00 -1.41 14.99
C TYR A 64 -1.47 -1.43 14.87
N LEU A 65 -1.00 -1.28 13.63
CA LEU A 65 0.41 -1.16 13.28
C LEU A 65 0.77 0.30 13.00
N ARG A 66 1.96 0.69 13.47
CA ARG A 66 2.63 1.93 13.06
C ARG A 66 3.95 1.60 12.36
N ILE A 67 4.08 2.02 11.11
CA ILE A 67 5.28 1.87 10.29
C ILE A 67 5.90 3.26 10.14
N ILE A 68 7.13 3.43 10.64
CA ILE A 68 7.76 4.74 10.76
C ILE A 68 9.04 4.77 9.95
N GLU A 69 9.18 5.78 9.07
CA GLU A 69 10.41 6.12 8.33
C GLU A 69 11.00 4.96 7.49
N ALA A 70 10.14 4.10 6.98
CA ALA A 70 10.49 3.02 6.07
C ALA A 70 10.62 3.50 4.61
N GLY A 71 10.71 2.57 3.65
CA GLY A 71 10.66 2.83 2.23
C GLY A 71 12.02 3.05 1.59
N GLU A 72 13.12 2.53 2.16
CA GLU A 72 14.37 2.40 1.41
C GLU A 72 14.21 1.30 0.37
N THR A 73 14.64 1.57 -0.84
CA THR A 73 14.52 0.61 -1.94
C THR A 73 15.44 -0.58 -1.72
N ILE A 74 14.85 -1.77 -1.65
CA ILE A 74 15.58 -3.05 -1.72
C ILE A 74 14.91 -3.91 -2.79
N ASP A 75 15.71 -4.47 -3.67
CA ASP A 75 15.26 -5.17 -4.87
C ASP A 75 14.28 -4.25 -5.66
N ASP A 76 13.06 -4.68 -5.90
CA ASP A 76 12.05 -3.89 -6.63
C ASP A 76 11.01 -3.22 -5.71
N TYR A 77 11.26 -3.20 -4.37
CA TYR A 77 10.33 -2.64 -3.40
C TYR A 77 10.88 -1.38 -2.76
N SER A 78 10.08 -0.31 -2.78
CA SER A 78 10.42 0.99 -2.19
C SER A 78 9.35 1.53 -1.24
N ALA A 79 8.16 0.92 -1.21
CA ALA A 79 7.09 1.34 -0.30
C ALA A 79 7.34 0.90 1.15
N ALA A 80 6.79 1.65 2.10
CA ALA A 80 6.84 1.26 3.51
C ALA A 80 6.07 -0.04 3.79
N LEU A 81 4.97 -0.26 3.08
CA LEU A 81 4.13 -1.44 3.19
C LEU A 81 3.71 -1.89 1.79
N THR A 82 4.13 -3.08 1.39
CA THR A 82 3.81 -3.66 0.08
C THR A 82 2.99 -4.93 0.23
N PHE A 83 1.95 -5.04 -0.59
CA PHE A 83 1.16 -6.26 -0.77
C PHE A 83 1.27 -6.73 -2.22
N GLU A 84 1.79 -7.92 -2.42
CA GLU A 84 1.93 -8.55 -3.74
C GLU A 84 1.09 -9.83 -3.82
N ASN A 85 0.12 -9.88 -4.73
CA ASN A 85 -0.80 -11.02 -4.92
C ASN A 85 -1.53 -11.45 -3.62
N VAL A 86 -1.87 -10.52 -2.75
CA VAL A 86 -2.53 -10.83 -1.47
C VAL A 86 -4.04 -10.87 -1.66
N GLY A 87 -4.69 -11.94 -1.17
CA GLY A 87 -6.12 -12.16 -1.31
C GLY A 87 -6.97 -11.50 -0.24
N GLU A 88 -8.30 -11.47 -0.47
CA GLU A 88 -9.30 -10.82 0.39
C GLU A 88 -9.46 -11.46 1.79
N GLY A 89 -8.93 -12.67 1.98
CA GLY A 89 -8.90 -13.33 3.29
C GLY A 89 -7.91 -12.74 4.28
N THR A 90 -7.02 -11.86 3.82
CA THR A 90 -6.05 -11.14 4.67
C THR A 90 -6.72 -9.91 5.29
N VAL A 91 -6.55 -9.74 6.61
CA VAL A 91 -7.17 -8.63 7.35
C VAL A 91 -6.15 -7.53 7.62
N ILE A 92 -6.41 -6.32 7.08
CA ILE A 92 -5.53 -5.15 7.23
C ILE A 92 -6.36 -3.97 7.73
N GLU A 93 -6.19 -3.63 9.02
CA GLU A 93 -6.99 -2.60 9.68
C GLU A 93 -6.18 -1.77 10.66
N TYR A 94 -6.50 -0.48 10.76
CA TYR A 94 -5.86 0.45 11.70
C TYR A 94 -4.35 0.52 11.52
N ILE A 95 -3.93 0.87 10.30
CA ILE A 95 -2.52 0.99 9.93
C ILE A 95 -2.13 2.48 9.84
N GLU A 96 -1.05 2.84 10.51
CA GLU A 96 -0.43 4.15 10.38
C GLU A 96 0.92 4.03 9.67
N VAL A 97 1.15 4.83 8.64
CA VAL A 97 2.45 4.96 7.97
C VAL A 97 2.92 6.40 8.09
N TRP A 98 4.09 6.59 8.67
CA TRP A 98 4.66 7.90 8.98
C TRP A 98 5.96 8.15 8.24
N ARG A 99 5.98 9.17 7.38
CA ARG A 99 7.15 9.69 6.67
C ARG A 99 7.98 8.62 5.97
N PRO A 100 7.39 7.75 5.15
CA PRO A 100 8.18 6.85 4.32
C PRO A 100 9.02 7.66 3.33
N LEU A 101 10.09 7.07 2.82
CA LEU A 101 10.98 7.71 1.84
C LEU A 101 10.32 7.83 0.47
N ASP A 102 9.57 6.81 0.10
CA ASP A 102 8.83 6.66 -1.14
C ASP A 102 7.33 6.50 -0.83
N ASP A 103 6.65 5.50 -1.37
CA ASP A 103 5.24 5.29 -1.14
C ASP A 103 4.91 4.84 0.29
N ALA A 104 3.72 5.18 0.77
CA ALA A 104 3.29 4.64 2.05
C ALA A 104 2.76 3.20 1.89
N VAL A 105 1.91 2.95 0.90
CA VAL A 105 1.34 1.63 0.61
C VAL A 105 1.40 1.34 -0.89
N SER A 106 1.96 0.21 -1.27
CA SER A 106 1.97 -0.32 -2.63
C SER A 106 1.18 -1.62 -2.73
N LEU A 107 0.35 -1.74 -3.77
CA LEU A 107 -0.61 -2.81 -3.99
C LEU A 107 -0.41 -3.40 -5.38
N ILE A 108 0.29 -4.53 -5.45
CA ILE A 108 0.69 -5.17 -6.70
C ILE A 108 -0.18 -6.40 -6.92
N SER A 109 -1.13 -6.31 -7.84
CA SER A 109 -2.16 -7.37 -8.04
C SER A 109 -2.95 -7.67 -6.74
N GLY A 110 -3.69 -8.75 -6.73
CA GLY A 110 -4.45 -9.20 -5.56
C GLY A 110 -5.77 -8.47 -5.35
N ASP A 111 -6.40 -8.82 -4.24
CA ASP A 111 -7.74 -8.34 -3.85
C ASP A 111 -7.80 -7.98 -2.36
N VAL A 112 -6.66 -7.78 -1.70
CA VAL A 112 -6.61 -7.45 -0.27
C VAL A 112 -7.36 -6.17 0.03
N ASN A 113 -8.15 -6.18 1.11
CA ASN A 113 -8.90 -5.01 1.55
C ASN A 113 -8.16 -4.32 2.70
N LEU A 114 -8.09 -2.99 2.63
CA LEU A 114 -7.47 -2.16 3.65
C LEU A 114 -8.50 -1.21 4.26
N SER A 115 -8.48 -1.05 5.58
CA SER A 115 -9.37 -0.13 6.25
C SER A 115 -8.72 0.62 7.42
N ASN A 116 -9.23 1.83 7.69
CA ASN A 116 -8.79 2.67 8.80
C ASN A 116 -7.28 3.01 8.74
N LEU A 117 -6.90 3.74 7.69
CA LEU A 117 -5.51 4.10 7.43
C LEU A 117 -5.21 5.54 7.84
N ILE A 118 -4.03 5.80 8.37
CA ILE A 118 -3.44 7.12 8.52
C ILE A 118 -2.11 7.13 7.76
N LEU A 119 -2.04 7.89 6.65
CA LEU A 119 -0.86 7.96 5.81
C LEU A 119 -0.31 9.39 5.86
N TYR A 120 0.83 9.54 6.52
CA TYR A 120 1.37 10.86 6.86
C TYR A 120 2.69 11.15 6.15
N ARG A 121 2.66 12.14 5.25
CA ARG A 121 3.81 12.74 4.57
C ARG A 121 4.71 11.73 3.84
N PRO A 122 4.17 10.91 2.95
CA PRO A 122 4.99 10.04 2.10
C PRO A 122 5.95 10.87 1.24
N GLY A 123 7.03 10.23 0.81
CA GLY A 123 8.03 10.84 -0.05
C GLY A 123 7.56 10.93 -1.49
N ASP A 124 6.86 9.92 -1.96
CA ASP A 124 6.13 9.92 -3.23
C ASP A 124 4.63 9.68 -2.99
N ASP A 125 4.02 8.59 -3.38
CA ASP A 125 2.57 8.45 -3.30
C ASP A 125 2.09 7.90 -1.95
N ALA A 126 0.88 8.24 -1.51
CA ALA A 126 0.36 7.66 -0.29
C ALA A 126 -0.21 6.26 -0.53
N ILE A 127 -0.85 6.05 -1.66
CA ILE A 127 -1.34 4.75 -2.12
C ILE A 127 -1.00 4.63 -3.60
N ASP A 128 -0.25 3.60 -3.94
CA ASP A 128 0.01 3.20 -5.32
C ASP A 128 -0.52 1.79 -5.58
N TRP A 129 -1.15 1.57 -6.74
CA TRP A 129 -1.55 0.23 -7.15
C TRP A 129 -1.22 -0.06 -8.61
N THR A 130 -0.92 -1.31 -8.91
CA THR A 130 -0.59 -1.78 -10.25
C THR A 130 -1.04 -3.23 -10.49
N ASP A 131 -0.81 -3.71 -11.71
CA ASP A 131 -0.86 -5.12 -12.12
C ASP A 131 -2.16 -5.87 -11.80
N GLY A 132 -3.29 -5.16 -11.85
CA GLY A 132 -4.58 -5.80 -11.71
C GLY A 132 -5.12 -5.83 -10.28
N TYR A 133 -4.65 -4.96 -9.38
CA TYR A 133 -5.22 -4.82 -8.04
C TYR A 133 -6.71 -4.45 -8.07
N ARG A 134 -7.54 -5.13 -7.26
CA ARG A 134 -9.01 -4.97 -7.27
C ARG A 134 -9.66 -4.94 -5.88
N GLY A 135 -8.89 -4.80 -4.82
CA GLY A 135 -9.42 -4.73 -3.46
C GLY A 135 -10.18 -3.43 -3.16
N THR A 136 -10.59 -3.30 -1.91
CA THR A 136 -11.24 -2.09 -1.38
C THR A 136 -10.30 -1.37 -0.41
N ILE A 137 -10.17 -0.06 -0.56
CA ILE A 137 -9.45 0.82 0.36
C ILE A 137 -10.49 1.75 0.98
N SER A 138 -10.69 1.64 2.29
CA SER A 138 -11.75 2.38 2.97
C SER A 138 -11.26 3.10 4.23
N HIS A 139 -11.86 4.27 4.51
CA HIS A 139 -11.59 5.04 5.72
C HIS A 139 -10.11 5.42 5.88
N ALA A 140 -9.57 6.22 4.98
CA ALA A 140 -8.21 6.72 5.10
C ALA A 140 -8.14 8.24 5.29
N ALA A 141 -7.26 8.65 6.20
CA ALA A 141 -6.81 10.02 6.36
C ALA A 141 -5.40 10.16 5.79
N ILE A 142 -5.24 10.95 4.74
CA ILE A 142 -4.00 11.12 4.01
C ILE A 142 -3.55 12.57 4.12
N ALA A 143 -2.36 12.80 4.67
CA ALA A 143 -1.73 14.11 4.71
C ALA A 143 -0.46 14.10 3.86
N MET A 144 -0.53 14.72 2.68
CA MET A 144 0.58 14.79 1.73
C MET A 144 1.62 15.84 2.13
N LYS A 145 2.85 15.60 1.71
CA LYS A 145 3.93 16.61 1.73
C LYS A 145 4.02 17.27 0.34
N ASN A 146 5.15 17.25 -0.28
CA ASN A 146 5.42 17.87 -1.56
C ASN A 146 5.83 16.87 -2.66
N GLY A 147 5.78 15.58 -2.34
CA GLY A 147 6.27 14.52 -3.22
C GLY A 147 5.27 14.12 -4.31
N GLY A 148 4.67 12.99 -4.12
CA GLY A 148 3.78 12.34 -5.07
C GLY A 148 2.32 12.77 -5.00
N ARG A 149 1.45 11.82 -5.19
CA ARG A 149 0.00 11.95 -5.19
C ARG A 149 -0.59 11.25 -3.96
N ALA A 150 -1.78 11.60 -3.60
CA ALA A 150 -2.46 10.84 -2.56
C ALA A 150 -2.82 9.42 -3.07
N ILE A 151 -3.14 9.32 -4.35
CA ILE A 151 -3.45 8.05 -5.00
C ILE A 151 -2.87 8.06 -6.42
N GLU A 152 -1.98 7.16 -6.72
CA GLU A 152 -1.57 6.79 -8.08
C GLU A 152 -2.13 5.41 -8.41
N GLY A 153 -2.65 5.23 -9.62
CA GLY A 153 -3.20 3.96 -10.06
C GLY A 153 -2.70 3.59 -11.44
N ASP A 154 -2.04 2.46 -11.52
CA ASP A 154 -1.49 1.92 -12.73
C ASP A 154 -2.10 0.55 -13.05
N ASN A 155 -1.85 0.06 -14.26
CA ASN A 155 -2.23 -1.30 -14.61
C ASN A 155 -1.04 -2.13 -15.08
N ARG A 156 -0.04 -1.55 -15.58
CA ARG A 156 1.27 -2.11 -15.93
C ARG A 156 2.09 -1.02 -16.62
N ASP A 157 3.38 -1.02 -16.37
CA ASP A 157 4.25 -0.09 -17.09
C ASP A 157 4.25 -0.42 -18.61
N PRO A 158 3.95 0.53 -19.48
CA PRO A 158 3.97 0.30 -20.93
C PRO A 158 5.34 -0.11 -21.48
N SER A 159 6.43 0.17 -20.77
CA SER A 159 7.78 -0.28 -21.13
C SER A 159 7.94 -1.80 -21.05
N GLU A 160 7.09 -2.47 -20.30
CA GLU A 160 7.05 -3.93 -20.15
C GLU A 160 6.21 -4.62 -21.24
N GLY A 161 5.74 -3.86 -22.23
CA GLY A 161 4.94 -4.34 -23.34
C GLY A 161 3.46 -3.94 -23.24
N PRO A 162 2.62 -4.32 -24.23
CA PRO A 162 1.21 -3.98 -24.18
C PRO A 162 0.59 -4.57 -22.92
N SER A 163 -0.20 -3.75 -22.21
CA SER A 163 -0.95 -4.20 -21.04
C SER A 163 -1.95 -5.29 -21.45
N THR A 164 -1.50 -6.52 -21.37
CA THR A 164 -2.35 -7.71 -21.50
C THR A 164 -2.72 -8.25 -20.11
N ALA A 165 -2.34 -7.51 -19.05
CA ALA A 165 -2.71 -7.87 -17.70
C ALA A 165 -4.23 -7.93 -17.58
N MET A 166 -4.74 -9.09 -17.28
CA MET A 166 -6.14 -9.36 -17.02
C MET A 166 -6.24 -10.07 -15.67
N PRO A 167 -6.97 -9.53 -14.73
CA PRO A 167 -7.84 -8.35 -14.85
C PRO A 167 -7.07 -7.02 -14.82
N ILE A 168 -7.67 -5.97 -15.36
CA ILE A 168 -7.15 -4.62 -15.18
C ILE A 168 -7.31 -4.19 -13.71
N SER A 169 -6.42 -3.33 -13.22
CA SER A 169 -6.57 -2.70 -11.91
C SER A 169 -7.86 -1.90 -11.85
N ALA A 170 -8.71 -2.21 -10.87
CA ALA A 170 -10.00 -1.55 -10.70
C ALA A 170 -10.49 -1.61 -9.24
N PRO A 171 -9.75 -1.08 -8.27
CA PRO A 171 -10.17 -1.09 -6.88
C PRO A 171 -11.36 -0.18 -6.61
N THR A 172 -11.95 -0.37 -5.43
CA THR A 172 -12.87 0.60 -4.83
C THR A 172 -12.15 1.40 -3.75
N VAL A 173 -12.27 2.73 -3.84
CA VAL A 173 -11.70 3.67 -2.87
C VAL A 173 -12.85 4.46 -2.27
N GLU A 174 -13.04 4.38 -0.95
CA GLU A 174 -14.19 5.01 -0.31
C GLU A 174 -13.87 5.63 1.06
N ASN A 175 -14.59 6.71 1.38
CA ASN A 175 -14.46 7.40 2.66
C ASN A 175 -13.02 7.89 2.92
N ILE A 176 -12.37 8.44 1.91
CA ILE A 176 -11.00 8.94 1.98
C ILE A 176 -11.00 10.45 2.18
N SER A 177 -10.17 10.93 3.08
CA SER A 177 -9.90 12.36 3.25
C SER A 177 -8.44 12.65 2.94
N VAL A 178 -8.20 13.46 1.91
CA VAL A 178 -6.87 13.90 1.50
C VAL A 178 -6.68 15.37 1.83
N TYR A 179 -5.53 15.71 2.39
CA TYR A 179 -5.12 17.08 2.63
C TYR A 179 -3.69 17.33 2.15
N GLY A 180 -3.50 18.41 1.40
CA GLY A 180 -2.19 18.88 0.93
C GLY A 180 -1.69 18.15 -0.31
N GLY A 181 -0.45 18.42 -0.67
CA GLY A 181 0.19 17.95 -1.88
C GLY A 181 0.43 19.07 -2.88
N LYS A 182 1.16 18.79 -3.95
CA LYS A 182 1.44 19.72 -5.06
C LYS A 182 1.13 19.10 -6.42
N LYS A 183 0.92 17.79 -6.47
CA LYS A 183 0.47 17.08 -7.66
C LYS A 183 -1.03 16.80 -7.55
N SER A 184 -1.63 16.23 -8.57
CA SER A 184 -3.03 15.77 -8.53
C SER A 184 -3.23 14.78 -7.38
N ALA A 185 -4.33 14.92 -6.63
CA ALA A 185 -4.63 14.00 -5.54
C ALA A 185 -4.91 12.57 -6.03
N LEU A 186 -5.48 12.44 -7.23
CA LEU A 186 -5.75 11.17 -7.89
C LEU A 186 -5.18 11.19 -9.31
N TYR A 187 -4.48 10.13 -9.70
CA TYR A 187 -3.94 9.95 -11.05
C TYR A 187 -4.05 8.48 -11.48
N LEU A 188 -4.86 8.23 -12.48
CA LEU A 188 -5.02 6.90 -13.09
C LEU A 188 -4.38 6.89 -14.47
N ARG A 189 -3.55 5.89 -14.75
CA ARG A 189 -2.83 5.76 -16.02
C ARG A 189 -2.78 4.31 -16.51
N ASN A 190 -2.22 4.10 -17.71
CA ASN A 190 -1.94 2.79 -18.32
C ASN A 190 -3.15 1.83 -18.32
N GLY A 191 -4.35 2.37 -18.49
CA GLY A 191 -5.58 1.57 -18.52
C GLY A 191 -6.11 1.16 -17.16
N SER A 192 -5.51 1.62 -16.04
CA SER A 192 -6.08 1.43 -14.73
C SER A 192 -7.47 2.08 -14.64
N ALA A 193 -8.36 1.40 -13.94
CA ALA A 193 -9.68 1.88 -13.57
C ALA A 193 -9.81 1.98 -12.05
N GLY A 194 -10.97 2.36 -11.56
CA GLY A 194 -11.28 2.41 -10.14
C GLY A 194 -12.59 3.14 -9.87
N THR A 195 -13.16 2.90 -8.71
CA THR A 195 -14.35 3.60 -8.21
C THR A 195 -13.97 4.41 -6.99
N VAL A 196 -14.22 5.72 -7.01
CA VAL A 196 -13.96 6.60 -5.85
C VAL A 196 -15.27 7.20 -5.38
N VAL A 197 -15.65 6.95 -4.13
CA VAL A 197 -16.92 7.41 -3.54
C VAL A 197 -16.72 8.00 -2.15
N ASN A 198 -17.64 8.89 -1.75
CA ASN A 198 -17.67 9.51 -0.41
C ASN A 198 -16.30 10.08 0.05
N SER A 199 -15.54 10.67 -0.86
CA SER A 199 -14.17 11.09 -0.60
C SER A 199 -13.99 12.59 -0.76
N VAL A 200 -13.10 13.18 0.04
CA VAL A 200 -12.71 14.58 -0.02
C VAL A 200 -11.24 14.66 -0.42
N LEU A 201 -10.98 15.24 -1.58
CA LEU A 201 -9.62 15.42 -2.10
C LEU A 201 -9.31 16.92 -2.12
N TYR A 202 -8.62 17.40 -1.07
CA TYR A 202 -8.21 18.80 -0.94
C TYR A 202 -6.69 18.91 -1.15
N ASN A 203 -6.33 19.68 -2.17
CA ASN A 203 -4.92 19.88 -2.59
C ASN A 203 -4.51 21.35 -2.39
#